data_99a3175bbedae85f5e56976f575c258e
#
_entry.id   99a3175bbedae85f5e56976f575c258e
#
_cell.length_a   1.000
_cell.length_b   1.000
_cell.length_c   1.000
_cell.angle_alpha   90.00
_cell.angle_beta   90.00
_cell.angle_gamma   90.00
#
_symmetry.space_group_name_H-M   'P 1'
#
loop_
_entity.id
_entity.type
_entity.pdbx_description
1 polymer ?
#
loop_
_entity_poly.entity_id
_entity_poly.type
_entity_poly.pdbx_seq_one_letter_code
_entity_poly.pdbx_strand_id
1 'polypeptide(L)'
;MGDRFSYATSHIGLCVRDLERSRRFYVDGLGFEEFARFEITRPIAEVDPPCDFTSFFIQKDGLRIELLDYRSPGVICSPSTRRNHLGLTHLSFVVDDVDAAAHELEAFGATIVEGTRSGQDDPDAVQIIFLADPDGTRVELMRLAKGQAW
;
A
#
# COMPACT_ATOMS: atom_id res chain seq x y z
N MET A 1 14.73 36.98 7.93
CA MET A 1 14.60 35.56 7.59
C MET A 1 13.10 35.31 7.46
N GLY A 2 12.59 35.07 6.24
CA GLY A 2 11.16 34.83 6.06
C GLY A 2 10.78 33.51 6.74
N ASP A 3 9.64 33.47 7.39
CA ASP A 3 9.09 32.26 7.99
C ASP A 3 9.00 31.16 6.95
N ARG A 4 9.73 30.05 7.13
CA ARG A 4 9.58 28.85 6.29
C ARG A 4 8.21 28.27 6.58
N PHE A 5 7.45 27.94 5.52
CA PHE A 5 6.20 27.19 5.69
C PHE A 5 6.47 25.89 6.45
N SER A 6 5.59 25.56 7.38
CA SER A 6 5.60 24.26 8.06
C SER A 6 4.83 23.24 7.23
N TYR A 7 5.45 22.09 6.98
CA TYR A 7 4.84 20.97 6.26
C TYR A 7 4.69 19.78 7.21
N ALA A 8 3.49 19.25 7.29
CA ALA A 8 3.20 18.02 8.01
C ALA A 8 2.76 16.93 7.03
N THR A 9 3.21 15.70 7.24
CA THR A 9 2.76 14.57 6.44
C THR A 9 1.28 14.29 6.71
N SER A 10 0.49 14.12 5.65
CA SER A 10 -0.92 13.78 5.74
C SER A 10 -1.16 12.31 5.40
N HIS A 11 -1.08 11.93 4.13
CA HIS A 11 -1.37 10.59 3.66
C HIS A 11 -0.68 10.30 2.32
N ILE A 12 -0.73 9.04 1.91
CA ILE A 12 -0.41 8.57 0.56
C ILE A 12 -1.73 8.18 -0.10
N GLY A 13 -2.02 8.72 -1.30
CA GLY A 13 -3.17 8.31 -2.10
C GLY A 13 -2.87 7.03 -2.89
N LEU A 14 -3.79 6.07 -2.85
CA LEU A 14 -3.74 4.81 -3.58
C LEU A 14 -5.08 4.55 -4.27
N CYS A 15 -5.08 4.62 -5.60
CA CYS A 15 -6.25 4.29 -6.40
C CYS A 15 -6.45 2.78 -6.45
N VAL A 16 -7.67 2.31 -6.15
CA VAL A 16 -8.02 0.88 -6.08
C VAL A 16 -9.24 0.57 -6.96
N ARG A 17 -9.32 -0.65 -7.48
CA ARG A 17 -10.43 -1.08 -8.36
C ARG A 17 -11.66 -1.55 -7.61
N ASP A 18 -11.47 -2.00 -6.38
CA ASP A 18 -12.51 -2.55 -5.53
C ASP A 18 -12.13 -2.24 -4.07
N LEU A 19 -12.89 -1.33 -3.46
CA LEU A 19 -12.62 -0.85 -2.11
C LEU A 19 -12.69 -1.97 -1.08
N GLU A 20 -13.69 -2.86 -1.15
CA GLU A 20 -13.85 -3.91 -0.15
C GLU A 20 -12.75 -4.97 -0.24
N ARG A 21 -12.29 -5.28 -1.46
CA ARG A 21 -11.15 -6.17 -1.67
C ARG A 21 -9.86 -5.57 -1.12
N SER A 22 -9.62 -4.28 -1.35
CA SER A 22 -8.45 -3.56 -0.83
C SER A 22 -8.55 -3.37 0.68
N ARG A 23 -9.75 -3.03 1.20
CA ARG A 23 -10.01 -2.94 2.64
C ARG A 23 -9.65 -4.26 3.33
N ARG A 24 -10.13 -5.38 2.80
CA ARG A 24 -9.81 -6.71 3.35
C ARG A 24 -8.29 -6.96 3.40
N PHE A 25 -7.55 -6.57 2.37
CA PHE A 25 -6.10 -6.72 2.36
C PHE A 25 -5.40 -5.81 3.38
N TYR A 26 -5.71 -4.51 3.36
CA TYR A 26 -5.00 -3.54 4.20
C TYR A 26 -5.48 -3.56 5.66
N VAL A 27 -6.78 -3.66 5.90
CA VAL A 27 -7.35 -3.64 7.26
C VAL A 27 -7.28 -5.02 7.91
N ASP A 28 -7.89 -6.03 7.29
CA ASP A 28 -7.98 -7.35 7.91
C ASP A 28 -6.66 -8.14 7.80
N GLY A 29 -5.89 -7.95 6.72
CA GLY A 29 -4.59 -8.60 6.48
C GLY A 29 -3.42 -7.88 7.13
N LEU A 30 -3.15 -6.62 6.74
CA LEU A 30 -2.01 -5.85 7.24
C LEU A 30 -2.27 -5.17 8.60
N GLY A 31 -3.50 -5.17 9.11
CA GLY A 31 -3.86 -4.63 10.42
C GLY A 31 -3.90 -3.10 10.46
N PHE A 32 -4.27 -2.44 9.36
CA PHE A 32 -4.62 -1.03 9.40
C PHE A 32 -5.94 -0.81 10.12
N GLU A 33 -6.10 0.35 10.73
CA GLU A 33 -7.35 0.81 11.32
C GLU A 33 -8.09 1.73 10.37
N GLU A 34 -9.41 1.60 10.28
CA GLU A 34 -10.27 2.53 9.55
C GLU A 34 -10.26 3.88 10.25
N PHE A 35 -10.04 4.95 9.49
CA PHE A 35 -9.92 6.30 10.06
C PHE A 35 -11.06 7.23 9.65
N ALA A 36 -11.36 7.31 8.34
CA ALA A 36 -12.43 8.16 7.81
C ALA A 36 -12.90 7.66 6.44
N ARG A 37 -14.17 7.98 6.08
CA ARG A 37 -14.74 7.65 4.78
C ARG A 37 -15.57 8.82 4.27
N PHE A 38 -15.40 9.15 2.99
CA PHE A 38 -16.11 10.22 2.31
C PHE A 38 -16.61 9.74 0.96
N GLU A 39 -17.89 10.05 0.66
CA GLU A 39 -18.49 9.83 -0.65
C GLU A 39 -18.47 11.15 -1.42
N ILE A 40 -17.88 11.15 -2.61
CA ILE A 40 -17.65 12.35 -3.41
C ILE A 40 -18.32 12.19 -4.76
N THR A 41 -19.30 13.06 -5.04
CA THR A 41 -20.11 13.07 -6.28
C THR A 41 -19.99 14.38 -7.06
N ARG A 42 -19.07 15.27 -6.65
CA ARG A 42 -18.78 16.52 -7.33
C ARG A 42 -17.61 16.40 -8.27
N PRO A 43 -17.56 17.18 -9.36
CA PRO A 43 -16.39 17.21 -10.23
C PRO A 43 -15.10 17.58 -9.44
N ILE A 44 -14.01 16.88 -9.76
CA ILE A 44 -12.66 17.22 -9.29
C ILE A 44 -11.74 17.38 -10.50
N ALA A 45 -10.66 18.14 -10.34
CA ALA A 45 -9.66 18.30 -11.39
C ALA A 45 -9.00 16.94 -11.72
N GLU A 46 -8.56 16.78 -12.97
CA GLU A 46 -7.85 15.60 -13.50
C GLU A 46 -8.69 14.31 -13.57
N VAL A 47 -9.99 14.37 -13.28
CA VAL A 47 -10.92 13.22 -13.42
C VAL A 47 -12.07 13.61 -14.36
N ASP A 48 -12.29 12.79 -15.39
CA ASP A 48 -13.36 13.01 -16.35
C ASP A 48 -14.75 12.91 -15.68
N PRO A 49 -15.66 13.86 -15.95
CA PRO A 49 -17.01 13.77 -15.41
C PRO A 49 -17.84 12.67 -16.12
N PRO A 50 -18.87 12.11 -15.47
CA PRO A 50 -19.28 12.36 -14.09
C PRO A 50 -18.32 11.73 -13.08
N CYS A 51 -18.09 12.41 -11.97
CA CYS A 51 -17.19 11.94 -10.93
C CYS A 51 -17.99 11.41 -9.72
N ASP A 52 -17.79 10.14 -9.40
CA ASP A 52 -18.37 9.45 -8.24
C ASP A 52 -17.35 8.46 -7.68
N PHE A 53 -16.84 8.73 -6.46
CA PHE A 53 -15.86 7.87 -5.82
C PHE A 53 -15.94 7.92 -4.29
N THR A 54 -15.39 6.89 -3.67
CA THR A 54 -15.14 6.84 -2.22
C THR A 54 -13.69 7.18 -1.94
N SER A 55 -13.47 8.10 -1.00
CA SER A 55 -12.18 8.38 -0.37
C SER A 55 -12.19 7.73 1.02
N PHE A 56 -11.41 6.66 1.20
CA PHE A 56 -11.39 5.87 2.41
C PHE A 56 -10.01 5.88 3.04
N PHE A 57 -9.91 6.49 4.22
CA PHE A 57 -8.65 6.63 4.96
C PHE A 57 -8.48 5.49 5.95
N ILE A 58 -7.30 4.88 5.91
CA ILE A 58 -6.82 3.88 6.85
C ILE A 58 -5.49 4.32 7.45
N GLN A 59 -5.15 3.87 8.64
CA GLN A 59 -3.92 4.26 9.32
C GLN A 59 -3.28 3.11 10.11
N LYS A 60 -1.95 3.12 10.18
CA LYS A 60 -1.14 2.20 10.97
C LYS A 60 0.23 2.82 11.26
N ASP A 61 0.68 2.80 12.51
CA ASP A 61 2.04 3.21 12.94
C ASP A 61 2.50 4.58 12.37
N GLY A 62 1.58 5.55 12.31
CA GLY A 62 1.84 6.89 11.76
C GLY A 62 1.76 6.99 10.24
N LEU A 63 1.65 5.89 9.51
CA LEU A 63 1.33 5.88 8.08
C LEU A 63 -0.18 5.98 7.88
N ARG A 64 -0.62 6.92 7.03
CA ARG A 64 -1.99 7.02 6.57
C ARG A 64 -2.06 6.80 5.07
N ILE A 65 -3.01 5.97 4.63
CA ILE A 65 -3.29 5.71 3.22
C ILE A 65 -4.73 6.14 2.94
N GLU A 66 -4.94 6.85 1.85
CA GLU A 66 -6.25 7.14 1.27
C GLU A 66 -6.49 6.17 0.13
N LEU A 67 -7.41 5.21 0.30
CA LEU A 67 -7.89 4.33 -0.76
C LEU A 67 -8.95 5.07 -1.57
N LEU A 68 -8.74 5.19 -2.87
CA LEU A 68 -9.60 5.93 -3.80
C LEU A 68 -10.26 4.95 -4.76
N ASP A 69 -11.56 4.73 -4.58
CA ASP A 69 -12.38 3.84 -5.42
C ASP A 69 -13.29 4.68 -6.33
N TYR A 70 -12.91 4.79 -7.60
CA TYR A 70 -13.65 5.55 -8.62
C TYR A 70 -14.69 4.66 -9.29
N ARG A 71 -15.96 4.75 -8.87
CA ARG A 71 -17.10 4.10 -9.56
C ARG A 71 -17.36 4.74 -10.92
N SER A 72 -17.17 6.06 -11.03
CA SER A 72 -17.24 6.82 -12.28
C SER A 72 -16.16 7.91 -12.29
N PRO A 73 -15.41 8.04 -13.38
CA PRO A 73 -15.45 7.31 -14.65
C PRO A 73 -14.85 5.90 -14.62
N GLY A 74 -14.45 5.42 -13.46
CA GLY A 74 -13.75 4.15 -13.26
C GLY A 74 -12.24 4.32 -13.13
N VAL A 75 -11.56 3.24 -12.78
CA VAL A 75 -10.10 3.17 -12.59
C VAL A 75 -9.41 2.77 -13.88
N ILE A 76 -8.39 3.50 -14.26
CA ILE A 76 -7.58 3.26 -15.46
C ILE A 76 -6.20 2.73 -15.13
N CYS A 77 -5.54 2.12 -16.12
CA CYS A 77 -4.16 1.62 -16.03
C CYS A 77 -3.96 0.52 -14.97
N SER A 78 -2.72 0.21 -14.67
CA SER A 78 -2.31 -0.79 -13.68
C SER A 78 -1.04 -0.31 -12.98
N PRO A 79 -0.76 -0.76 -11.75
CA PRO A 79 0.49 -0.48 -11.08
C PRO A 79 1.70 -0.94 -11.87
N SER A 80 2.85 -0.32 -11.62
CA SER A 80 4.10 -0.73 -12.25
C SER A 80 4.50 -2.15 -11.83
N THR A 81 4.90 -2.97 -12.80
CA THR A 81 5.43 -4.32 -12.56
C THR A 81 6.95 -4.34 -12.35
N ARG A 82 7.63 -3.20 -12.42
CA ARG A 82 9.09 -3.09 -12.28
C ARG A 82 9.46 -2.04 -11.24
N ARG A 83 10.41 -2.38 -10.35
CA ARG A 83 10.86 -1.49 -9.26
C ARG A 83 11.60 -0.24 -9.73
N ASN A 84 12.10 -0.22 -10.96
CA ASN A 84 12.80 0.92 -11.55
C ASN A 84 11.92 1.79 -12.45
N HIS A 85 10.60 1.64 -12.41
CA HIS A 85 9.70 2.64 -13.00
C HIS A 85 9.65 3.89 -12.12
N LEU A 86 9.56 5.04 -12.78
CA LEU A 86 9.45 6.32 -12.08
C LEU A 86 8.18 6.39 -11.23
N GLY A 87 8.29 6.92 -10.02
CA GLY A 87 7.18 7.10 -9.08
C GLY A 87 7.31 6.24 -7.83
N LEU A 88 6.24 6.12 -7.06
CA LEU A 88 6.18 5.24 -5.89
C LEU A 88 6.35 3.79 -6.33
N THR A 89 7.29 3.09 -5.71
CA THR A 89 7.62 1.71 -6.11
C THR A 89 6.91 0.67 -5.27
N HIS A 90 6.80 0.88 -3.96
CA HIS A 90 6.19 -0.07 -3.01
C HIS A 90 5.88 0.58 -1.66
N LEU A 91 5.05 -0.09 -0.88
CA LEU A 91 4.90 0.08 0.56
C LEU A 91 5.74 -0.99 1.25
N SER A 92 6.41 -0.69 2.37
CA SER A 92 7.25 -1.64 3.08
C SER A 92 6.82 -1.80 4.54
N PHE A 93 6.78 -3.05 5.02
CA PHE A 93 6.40 -3.40 6.38
C PHE A 93 7.43 -4.33 7.01
N VAL A 94 7.78 -4.04 8.26
CA VAL A 94 8.66 -4.90 9.04
C VAL A 94 7.85 -6.02 9.68
N VAL A 95 8.33 -7.25 9.54
CA VAL A 95 7.72 -8.47 10.09
C VAL A 95 8.79 -9.36 10.75
N ASP A 96 8.38 -10.24 11.64
CA ASP A 96 9.29 -11.19 12.30
C ASP A 96 9.68 -12.35 11.37
N ASP A 97 8.76 -12.80 10.51
CA ASP A 97 8.96 -13.89 9.55
C ASP A 97 8.31 -13.51 8.21
N VAL A 98 9.14 -13.27 7.20
CA VAL A 98 8.66 -12.79 5.88
C VAL A 98 7.90 -13.87 5.11
N ASP A 99 8.25 -15.15 5.27
CA ASP A 99 7.62 -16.25 4.55
C ASP A 99 6.24 -16.56 5.17
N ALA A 100 6.16 -16.64 6.49
CA ALA A 100 4.90 -16.84 7.19
C ALA A 100 3.92 -15.68 6.94
N ALA A 101 4.38 -14.43 7.05
CA ALA A 101 3.55 -13.26 6.78
C ALA A 101 3.09 -13.18 5.31
N ALA A 102 3.96 -13.54 4.36
CA ALA A 102 3.59 -13.57 2.95
C ALA A 102 2.47 -14.58 2.68
N HIS A 103 2.58 -15.81 3.21
CA HIS A 103 1.54 -16.84 3.04
C HIS A 103 0.23 -16.46 3.75
N GLU A 104 0.31 -15.82 4.92
CA GLU A 104 -0.91 -15.33 5.59
C GLU A 104 -1.66 -14.31 4.73
N LEU A 105 -0.93 -13.37 4.10
CA LEU A 105 -1.52 -12.33 3.26
C LEU A 105 -2.14 -12.85 1.96
N GLU A 106 -1.75 -14.03 1.47
CA GLU A 106 -2.42 -14.67 0.33
C GLU A 106 -3.91 -14.93 0.61
N ALA A 107 -4.28 -15.26 1.86
CA ALA A 107 -5.68 -15.42 2.26
C ALA A 107 -6.50 -14.11 2.16
N PHE A 108 -5.83 -12.96 2.15
CA PHE A 108 -6.41 -11.63 1.98
C PHE A 108 -6.27 -11.07 0.56
N GLY A 109 -5.80 -11.87 -0.38
CA GLY A 109 -5.73 -11.54 -1.80
C GLY A 109 -4.37 -11.04 -2.28
N ALA A 110 -3.30 -11.17 -1.49
CA ALA A 110 -1.94 -10.95 -1.96
C ALA A 110 -1.50 -12.01 -2.97
N THR A 111 -0.58 -11.64 -3.83
CA THR A 111 0.16 -12.58 -4.69
C THR A 111 1.65 -12.42 -4.43
N ILE A 112 2.35 -13.51 -4.13
CA ILE A 112 3.80 -13.50 -3.98
C ILE A 112 4.44 -13.21 -5.34
N VAL A 113 5.35 -12.23 -5.39
CA VAL A 113 6.10 -11.90 -6.60
C VAL A 113 7.31 -12.82 -6.69
N GLU A 114 7.24 -13.77 -7.62
CA GLU A 114 8.27 -14.78 -7.84
C GLU A 114 9.67 -14.19 -8.03
N GLY A 115 10.69 -14.84 -7.46
CA GLY A 115 12.10 -14.48 -7.58
C GLY A 115 12.51 -13.22 -6.78
N THR A 116 11.65 -12.70 -5.91
CA THR A 116 11.98 -11.51 -5.09
C THR A 116 12.45 -11.85 -3.67
N ARG A 117 12.34 -13.12 -3.24
CA ARG A 117 12.81 -13.58 -1.94
C ARG A 117 14.33 -13.46 -1.86
N SER A 118 14.84 -12.76 -0.83
CA SER A 118 16.28 -12.58 -0.59
C SER A 118 16.63 -12.67 0.90
N GLY A 119 17.91 -12.92 1.20
CA GLY A 119 18.42 -13.03 2.55
C GLY A 119 18.11 -14.35 3.28
N GLN A 120 17.53 -15.35 2.62
CA GLN A 120 17.15 -16.62 3.23
C GLN A 120 18.37 -17.48 3.67
N ASP A 121 19.53 -17.28 3.05
CA ASP A 121 20.74 -18.07 3.32
C ASP A 121 21.51 -17.59 4.56
N ASP A 122 21.16 -16.44 5.09
CA ASP A 122 21.78 -15.86 6.30
C ASP A 122 20.69 -15.41 7.30
N PRO A 123 20.49 -16.12 8.41
CA PRO A 123 19.46 -15.79 9.39
C PRO A 123 19.72 -14.45 10.12
N ASP A 124 20.94 -13.95 10.11
CA ASP A 124 21.30 -12.68 10.73
C ASP A 124 21.23 -11.48 9.75
N ALA A 125 21.04 -11.74 8.45
CA ALA A 125 20.88 -10.70 7.43
C ALA A 125 19.45 -10.15 7.34
N VAL A 126 19.31 -9.03 6.65
CA VAL A 126 17.99 -8.52 6.21
C VAL A 126 17.36 -9.54 5.27
N GLN A 127 16.11 -9.88 5.53
CA GLN A 127 15.31 -10.74 4.64
C GLN A 127 14.17 -9.93 4.04
N ILE A 128 13.91 -10.15 2.76
CA ILE A 128 12.91 -9.41 1.99
C ILE A 128 12.12 -10.37 1.11
N ILE A 129 10.83 -10.10 0.96
CA ILE A 129 9.97 -10.66 -0.09
C ILE A 129 9.03 -9.58 -0.59
N PHE A 130 8.71 -9.59 -1.88
CA PHE A 130 7.69 -8.71 -2.45
C PHE A 130 6.39 -9.48 -2.71
N LEU A 131 5.30 -8.82 -2.38
CA LEU A 131 3.94 -9.22 -2.74
C LEU A 131 3.35 -8.17 -3.69
N ALA A 132 2.31 -8.56 -4.40
CA ALA A 132 1.36 -7.65 -5.02
C ALA A 132 0.08 -7.66 -4.19
N ASP A 133 -0.47 -6.47 -3.89
CA ASP A 133 -1.81 -6.35 -3.33
C ASP A 133 -2.86 -6.81 -4.36
N PRO A 134 -4.17 -6.83 -4.03
CA PRO A 134 -5.19 -7.29 -4.97
C PRO A 134 -5.22 -6.57 -6.33
N ASP A 135 -4.71 -5.34 -6.41
CA ASP A 135 -4.65 -4.56 -7.65
C ASP A 135 -3.28 -4.58 -8.34
N GLY A 136 -2.27 -5.20 -7.72
CA GLY A 136 -0.92 -5.30 -8.23
C GLY A 136 0.05 -4.27 -7.66
N THR A 137 -0.37 -3.44 -6.70
CA THR A 137 0.53 -2.54 -5.97
C THR A 137 1.55 -3.35 -5.17
N ARG A 138 2.83 -3.01 -5.30
CA ARG A 138 3.88 -3.74 -4.60
C ARG A 138 3.87 -3.45 -3.10
N VAL A 139 3.98 -4.53 -2.34
CA VAL A 139 4.17 -4.53 -0.88
C VAL A 139 5.43 -5.32 -0.57
N GLU A 140 6.37 -4.70 0.12
CA GLU A 140 7.57 -5.34 0.62
C GLU A 140 7.35 -5.78 2.05
N LEU A 141 7.64 -7.03 2.35
CA LEU A 141 7.82 -7.51 3.72
C LEU A 141 9.30 -7.65 4.00
N MET A 142 9.74 -7.09 5.12
CA MET A 142 11.13 -7.05 5.51
C MET A 142 11.30 -7.55 6.95
N ARG A 143 12.22 -8.49 7.16
CA ARG A 143 12.78 -8.77 8.49
C ARG A 143 14.11 -8.07 8.61
N LEU A 144 14.28 -7.29 9.67
CA LEU A 144 15.54 -6.59 9.94
C LEU A 144 16.67 -7.56 10.27
N ALA A 145 17.89 -7.16 9.98
CA ALA A 145 19.08 -7.89 10.43
C ALA A 145 19.13 -7.92 11.97
N LYS A 146 19.78 -8.94 12.51
CA LYS A 146 19.97 -9.08 13.96
C LYS A 146 20.63 -7.85 14.57
N GLY A 147 19.97 -7.28 15.57
CA GLY A 147 20.44 -6.07 16.25
C GLY A 147 20.20 -4.75 15.51
N GLN A 148 19.55 -4.78 14.35
CA GLN A 148 19.12 -3.58 13.63
C GLN A 148 17.76 -3.12 14.15
N ALA A 149 17.58 -1.80 14.25
CA ALA A 149 16.30 -1.13 14.49
C ALA A 149 16.20 0.08 13.55
N TRP A 150 14.96 0.49 13.23
CA TRP A 150 14.68 1.75 12.53
C TRP A 150 14.49 2.90 13.51
#